data_04ebed226fe66db340da594780980361
#
_entry.id   04ebed226fe66db340da594780980361
#
_cell.length_a   1.000
_cell.length_b   1.000
_cell.length_c   1.000
_cell.angle_alpha   90.00
_cell.angle_beta   90.00
_cell.angle_gamma   90.00
#
_symmetry.space_group_name_H-M   'P 1'
#
loop_
_entity.id
_entity.type
_entity.pdbx_description
1 polymer ?
#
loop_
_entity_poly.entity_id
_entity_poly.type
_entity_poly.pdbx_seq_one_letter_code
_entity_poly.pdbx_strand_id
1 'polypeptide(L)'
;MDDTRLLTLPSNERIRLLPHMKLIFEIRNLKFATPATATRAGIVYVSEKLQWYNMIQSWIKRVVPEYAVKAKWKNPELPSKYILELVDKYVPKTIFEMKKSFQHITPLETMNFCTTLVNVLEGMLRPENLNAKADQAAFESYFVLAMVWAFGGGLAPKDGIDYRKDFDKWWKRTWSAVKFPG
;
A
#
# COMPACT_ATOMS: atom_id res chain seq x y z
N MET A 1 -5.18 -32.02 10.49
CA MET A 1 -5.97 -32.91 9.64
C MET A 1 -5.35 -34.27 9.79
N ASP A 2 -6.14 -35.22 10.22
CA ASP A 2 -5.67 -36.60 10.35
C ASP A 2 -5.67 -37.30 8.98
N ASP A 3 -4.99 -38.45 8.93
CA ASP A 3 -4.95 -39.31 7.74
C ASP A 3 -6.34 -39.72 7.22
N THR A 4 -7.36 -39.54 8.05
CA THR A 4 -8.77 -39.78 7.72
C THR A 4 -9.39 -38.75 6.75
N ARG A 5 -8.73 -37.61 6.51
CA ARG A 5 -9.24 -36.48 5.69
C ARG A 5 -10.65 -36.04 6.06
N LEU A 6 -10.97 -36.03 7.35
CA LEU A 6 -12.25 -35.55 7.87
C LEU A 6 -12.10 -34.14 8.45
N LEU A 7 -12.99 -33.25 8.03
CA LEU A 7 -13.19 -31.94 8.64
C LEU A 7 -14.39 -32.03 9.59
N THR A 8 -14.17 -31.83 10.89
CA THR A 8 -15.24 -31.79 11.86
C THR A 8 -15.62 -30.33 12.12
N LEU A 9 -16.88 -30.00 11.90
CA LEU A 9 -17.43 -28.67 12.17
C LEU A 9 -17.80 -28.51 13.65
N PRO A 10 -18.00 -27.29 14.16
CA PRO A 10 -18.51 -27.05 15.51
C PRO A 10 -19.86 -27.69 15.81
N SER A 11 -20.66 -27.95 14.76
CA SER A 11 -21.91 -28.69 14.82
C SER A 11 -21.76 -30.22 15.04
N ASN A 12 -20.53 -30.73 15.17
CA ASN A 12 -20.17 -32.15 15.14
C ASN A 12 -20.41 -32.84 13.82
N GLU A 13 -20.79 -32.14 12.79
CA GLU A 13 -20.87 -32.67 11.44
C GLU A 13 -19.47 -32.99 10.90
N ARG A 14 -19.34 -34.13 10.24
CA ARG A 14 -18.06 -34.60 9.68
C ARG A 14 -18.13 -34.61 8.17
N ILE A 15 -17.34 -33.78 7.55
CA ILE A 15 -17.24 -33.64 6.11
C ILE A 15 -15.99 -34.37 5.62
N ARG A 16 -16.14 -35.30 4.70
CA ARG A 16 -15.01 -36.00 4.08
C ARG A 16 -14.41 -35.15 2.98
N LEU A 17 -13.11 -34.87 3.09
CA LEU A 17 -12.36 -34.12 2.09
C LEU A 17 -11.91 -35.06 0.97
N LEU A 18 -12.35 -34.79 -0.23
CA LEU A 18 -11.94 -35.53 -1.43
C LEU A 18 -10.51 -35.13 -1.84
N PRO A 19 -9.75 -35.99 -2.60
CA PRO A 19 -8.36 -35.74 -2.94
C PRO A 19 -8.11 -34.41 -3.68
N HIS A 20 -9.06 -33.95 -4.45
CA HIS A 20 -8.99 -32.69 -5.20
C HIS A 20 -9.34 -31.46 -4.36
N MET A 21 -9.92 -31.62 -3.17
CA MET A 21 -10.24 -30.51 -2.28
C MET A 21 -8.99 -30.05 -1.54
N LYS A 22 -8.75 -28.74 -1.54
CA LYS A 22 -7.70 -28.07 -0.77
C LYS A 22 -8.33 -27.09 0.20
N LEU A 23 -7.78 -27.00 1.39
CA LEU A 23 -8.21 -26.03 2.39
C LEU A 23 -7.17 -24.95 2.53
N ILE A 24 -7.59 -23.71 2.49
CA ILE A 24 -6.79 -22.54 2.76
C ILE A 24 -7.44 -21.80 3.91
N PHE A 25 -6.67 -21.51 4.95
CA PHE A 25 -7.13 -20.78 6.12
C PHE A 25 -6.38 -19.46 6.18
N GLU A 26 -7.11 -18.37 6.41
CA GLU A 26 -6.54 -17.09 6.75
C GLU A 26 -6.75 -16.83 8.24
N ILE A 27 -5.66 -16.65 8.98
CA ILE A 27 -5.71 -16.41 10.42
C ILE A 27 -4.67 -15.38 10.82
N ARG A 28 -5.00 -14.57 11.81
CA ARG A 28 -4.11 -13.52 12.31
C ARG A 28 -2.87 -14.09 13.00
N ASN A 29 -3.04 -15.16 13.78
CA ASN A 29 -1.96 -15.81 14.52
C ASN A 29 -2.36 -17.22 14.93
N LEU A 30 -1.38 -18.00 15.35
CA LEU A 30 -1.55 -19.38 15.83
C LEU A 30 -1.58 -19.51 17.35
N LYS A 31 -1.82 -18.43 18.09
CA LYS A 31 -1.74 -18.41 19.56
C LYS A 31 -2.57 -19.49 20.27
N PHE A 32 -3.71 -19.84 19.69
CA PHE A 32 -4.63 -20.84 20.22
C PHE A 32 -4.58 -22.19 19.50
N ALA A 33 -3.68 -22.35 18.53
CA ALA A 33 -3.51 -23.62 17.85
C ALA A 33 -2.69 -24.58 18.73
N THR A 34 -3.11 -25.84 18.75
CA THR A 34 -2.30 -26.87 19.42
C THR A 34 -1.02 -27.13 18.62
N PRO A 35 0.08 -27.60 19.27
CA PRO A 35 1.28 -28.00 18.56
C PRO A 35 1.02 -29.01 17.43
N ALA A 36 0.14 -29.98 17.67
CA ALA A 36 -0.28 -30.96 16.67
C ALA A 36 -0.93 -30.32 15.43
N THR A 37 -1.75 -29.28 15.61
CA THR A 37 -2.38 -28.53 14.52
C THR A 37 -1.32 -27.74 13.73
N ALA A 38 -0.42 -27.05 14.43
CA ALA A 38 0.64 -26.27 13.81
C ALA A 38 1.60 -27.15 12.96
N THR A 39 1.96 -28.34 13.47
CA THR A 39 2.86 -29.27 12.77
C THR A 39 2.26 -29.83 11.47
N ARG A 40 0.94 -29.95 11.41
CA ARG A 40 0.22 -30.51 10.24
C ARG A 40 -0.16 -29.46 9.19
N ALA A 41 0.01 -28.18 9.50
CA ALA A 41 -0.34 -27.08 8.60
C ALA A 41 0.88 -26.62 7.79
N GLY A 42 0.71 -26.45 6.49
CA GLY A 42 1.66 -25.69 5.68
C GLY A 42 1.46 -24.20 5.95
N ILE A 43 2.37 -23.59 6.72
CA ILE A 43 2.22 -22.19 7.17
C ILE A 43 2.95 -21.27 6.22
N VAL A 44 2.21 -20.29 5.65
CA VAL A 44 2.79 -19.16 4.92
C VAL A 44 2.64 -17.93 5.78
N TYR A 45 3.75 -17.42 6.30
CA TYR A 45 3.75 -16.17 7.06
C TYR A 45 3.83 -14.98 6.11
N VAL A 46 2.81 -14.13 6.19
CA VAL A 46 2.71 -12.91 5.38
C VAL A 46 3.13 -11.72 6.25
N SER A 47 4.34 -11.20 6.02
CA SER A 47 4.88 -10.07 6.80
C SER A 47 4.38 -8.73 6.29
N GLU A 48 3.89 -7.86 7.19
CA GLU A 48 3.46 -6.51 6.84
C GLU A 48 4.60 -5.57 6.44
N LYS A 49 5.83 -5.84 6.91
CA LYS A 49 6.93 -4.86 6.90
C LYS A 49 7.44 -4.44 5.52
N LEU A 50 7.31 -5.31 4.49
CA LEU A 50 7.84 -5.03 3.15
C LEU A 50 6.77 -5.14 2.04
N GLN A 51 5.54 -5.49 2.36
CA GLN A 51 4.51 -5.73 1.36
C GLN A 51 4.14 -4.47 0.58
N TRP A 52 4.05 -3.33 1.27
CA TRP A 52 3.71 -2.06 0.63
C TRP A 52 4.74 -1.66 -0.44
N TYR A 53 6.03 -1.87 -0.17
CA TYR A 53 7.09 -1.52 -1.11
C TYR A 53 7.06 -2.44 -2.34
N ASN A 54 6.94 -3.75 -2.12
CA ASN A 54 6.80 -4.73 -3.20
C ASN A 54 5.56 -4.48 -4.06
N MET A 55 4.45 -4.10 -3.43
CA MET A 55 3.21 -3.73 -4.12
C MET A 55 3.42 -2.52 -5.03
N ILE A 56 4.01 -1.45 -4.51
CA ILE A 56 4.31 -0.26 -5.31
C ILE A 56 5.28 -0.58 -6.45
N GLN A 57 6.36 -1.32 -6.18
CA GLN A 57 7.30 -1.73 -7.22
C GLN A 57 6.64 -2.57 -8.31
N SER A 58 5.77 -3.49 -7.93
CA SER A 58 5.03 -4.33 -8.86
C SER A 58 4.11 -3.50 -9.77
N TRP A 59 3.43 -2.52 -9.18
CA TRP A 59 2.61 -1.56 -9.93
C TRP A 59 3.46 -0.71 -10.88
N ILE A 60 4.57 -0.14 -10.42
CA ILE A 60 5.48 0.65 -11.27
C ILE A 60 5.94 -0.17 -12.47
N LYS A 61 6.37 -1.42 -12.26
CA LYS A 61 6.86 -2.28 -13.34
C LYS A 61 5.79 -2.65 -14.37
N ARG A 62 4.55 -2.77 -13.94
CA ARG A 62 3.45 -3.24 -14.79
C ARG A 62 2.73 -2.10 -15.51
N VAL A 63 2.37 -1.04 -14.79
CA VAL A 63 1.44 -0.01 -15.29
C VAL A 63 2.17 1.18 -15.89
N VAL A 64 3.21 1.67 -15.24
CA VAL A 64 3.87 2.92 -15.65
C VAL A 64 4.50 2.85 -17.05
N PRO A 65 5.21 1.77 -17.44
CA PRO A 65 5.75 1.66 -18.78
C PRO A 65 4.67 1.61 -19.87
N GLU A 66 3.54 0.95 -19.60
CA GLU A 66 2.40 0.91 -20.52
C GLU A 66 1.84 2.32 -20.77
N TYR A 67 1.69 3.12 -19.71
CA TYR A 67 1.24 4.50 -19.81
C TYR A 67 2.26 5.39 -20.55
N ALA A 68 3.54 5.20 -20.29
CA ALA A 68 4.61 5.93 -20.98
C ALA A 68 4.64 5.64 -22.49
N VAL A 69 4.43 4.39 -22.88
CA VAL A 69 4.31 4.01 -24.30
C VAL A 69 3.09 4.66 -24.94
N LYS A 70 1.92 4.61 -24.29
CA LYS A 70 0.69 5.25 -24.79
C LYS A 70 0.83 6.78 -24.90
N ALA A 71 1.56 7.39 -23.98
CA ALA A 71 1.88 8.83 -24.00
C ALA A 71 3.06 9.19 -24.94
N LYS A 72 3.58 8.24 -25.71
CA LYS A 72 4.66 8.41 -26.72
C LYS A 72 5.97 8.94 -26.12
N TRP A 73 6.35 8.48 -24.93
CA TRP A 73 7.65 8.78 -24.36
C TRP A 73 8.79 8.13 -25.18
N LYS A 74 9.87 8.87 -25.40
CA LYS A 74 11.08 8.34 -26.07
C LYS A 74 11.75 7.23 -25.25
N ASN A 75 11.73 7.36 -23.93
CA ASN A 75 12.21 6.35 -23.00
C ASN A 75 11.09 5.97 -22.03
N PRO A 76 10.38 4.87 -22.24
CA PRO A 76 9.25 4.45 -21.42
C PRO A 76 9.61 4.04 -19.98
N GLU A 77 10.89 3.78 -19.71
CA GLU A 77 11.35 3.40 -18.35
C GLU A 77 11.63 4.61 -17.47
N LEU A 78 11.83 5.78 -18.05
CA LEU A 78 12.20 6.99 -17.32
C LEU A 78 11.14 7.41 -16.28
N PRO A 79 9.84 7.40 -16.57
CA PRO A 79 8.81 7.68 -15.59
C PRO A 79 8.83 6.70 -14.40
N SER A 80 9.09 5.43 -14.65
CA SER A 80 9.23 4.41 -13.59
C SER A 80 10.36 4.73 -12.63
N LYS A 81 11.49 5.19 -13.16
CA LYS A 81 12.64 5.62 -12.36
C LYS A 81 12.29 6.84 -11.50
N TYR A 82 11.67 7.87 -12.09
CA TYR A 82 11.26 9.06 -11.36
C TYR A 82 10.32 8.73 -10.20
N ILE A 83 9.31 7.90 -10.44
CA ILE A 83 8.34 7.51 -9.42
C ILE A 83 9.02 6.72 -8.30
N LEU A 84 9.93 5.81 -8.62
CA LEU A 84 10.64 5.02 -7.62
C LEU A 84 11.52 5.90 -6.71
N GLU A 85 12.24 6.86 -7.28
CA GLU A 85 13.03 7.84 -6.52
C GLU A 85 12.14 8.66 -5.56
N LEU A 86 10.94 9.04 -6.01
CA LEU A 86 9.97 9.76 -5.18
C LEU A 86 9.39 8.88 -4.06
N VAL A 87 9.13 7.61 -4.35
CA VAL A 87 8.70 6.62 -3.33
C VAL A 87 9.75 6.51 -2.23
N ASP A 88 11.01 6.32 -2.59
CA ASP A 88 12.11 6.18 -1.63
C ASP A 88 12.32 7.47 -0.82
N LYS A 89 12.13 8.63 -1.43
CA LYS A 89 12.26 9.94 -0.79
C LYS A 89 11.15 10.21 0.24
N TYR A 90 9.89 9.99 -0.13
CA TYR A 90 8.75 10.49 0.62
C TYR A 90 8.06 9.45 1.51
N VAL A 91 7.88 8.23 1.02
CA VAL A 91 6.97 7.26 1.64
C VAL A 91 7.46 6.74 2.99
N PRO A 92 8.73 6.29 3.16
CA PRO A 92 9.18 5.69 4.42
C PRO A 92 9.07 6.65 5.61
N LYS A 93 9.51 7.90 5.42
CA LYS A 93 9.47 8.92 6.46
C LYS A 93 8.04 9.31 6.83
N THR A 94 7.16 9.41 5.83
CA THR A 94 5.74 9.70 6.07
C THR A 94 5.05 8.56 6.81
N ILE A 95 5.29 7.29 6.44
CA ILE A 95 4.75 6.14 7.19
C ILE A 95 5.18 6.16 8.64
N PHE A 96 6.46 6.43 8.90
CA PHE A 96 6.98 6.50 10.26
C PHE A 96 6.26 7.58 11.07
N GLU A 97 6.12 8.78 10.51
CA GLU A 97 5.48 9.90 11.21
C GLU A 97 3.98 9.68 11.41
N MET A 98 3.29 9.09 10.43
CA MET A 98 1.86 8.75 10.55
C MET A 98 1.58 7.83 11.73
N LYS A 99 2.43 6.82 11.94
CA LYS A 99 2.29 5.89 13.07
C LYS A 99 2.63 6.52 14.42
N LYS A 100 3.50 7.52 14.41
CA LYS A 100 4.01 8.16 15.63
C LYS A 100 3.13 9.29 16.13
N SER A 101 2.68 10.16 15.22
CA SER A 101 2.20 11.50 15.59
C SER A 101 0.75 11.77 15.21
N PHE A 102 0.14 10.95 14.35
CA PHE A 102 -1.18 11.25 13.80
C PHE A 102 -2.21 10.17 14.12
N GLN A 103 -3.45 10.61 14.35
CA GLN A 103 -4.58 9.72 14.55
C GLN A 103 -5.57 9.85 13.39
N HIS A 104 -6.08 8.71 12.96
CA HIS A 104 -7.05 8.60 11.86
C HIS A 104 -8.47 8.40 12.40
N ILE A 105 -9.47 8.75 11.59
CA ILE A 105 -10.89 8.51 11.90
C ILE A 105 -11.14 7.01 12.14
N THR A 106 -10.52 6.18 11.32
CA THR A 106 -10.57 4.71 11.41
C THR A 106 -9.16 4.15 11.50
N PRO A 107 -8.95 2.97 12.11
CA PRO A 107 -7.66 2.32 12.07
C PRO A 107 -7.22 2.07 10.61
N LEU A 108 -6.09 2.65 10.22
CA LEU A 108 -5.49 2.47 8.90
C LEU A 108 -4.12 1.82 9.04
N GLU A 109 -3.90 0.81 8.23
CA GLU A 109 -2.62 0.13 8.12
C GLU A 109 -1.75 0.75 7.01
N THR A 110 -0.45 0.52 7.07
CA THR A 110 0.50 1.03 6.07
C THR A 110 0.08 0.69 4.64
N MET A 111 -0.50 -0.49 4.45
CA MET A 111 -0.95 -0.95 3.14
C MET A 111 -2.09 -0.10 2.58
N ASN A 112 -3.01 0.37 3.45
CA ASN A 112 -4.12 1.22 3.02
C ASN A 112 -3.61 2.54 2.43
N PHE A 113 -2.64 3.19 3.09
CA PHE A 113 -2.03 4.41 2.57
C PHE A 113 -1.36 4.19 1.22
N CYS A 114 -0.56 3.13 1.12
CA CYS A 114 0.19 2.84 -0.11
C CYS A 114 -0.74 2.43 -1.26
N THR A 115 -1.81 1.69 -0.99
CA THR A 115 -2.82 1.36 -2.00
C THR A 115 -3.55 2.62 -2.48
N THR A 116 -3.92 3.51 -1.56
CA THR A 116 -4.54 4.80 -1.92
C THR A 116 -3.59 5.66 -2.75
N LEU A 117 -2.31 5.74 -2.35
CA LEU A 117 -1.28 6.44 -3.11
C LEU A 117 -1.19 5.93 -4.55
N VAL A 118 -1.10 4.62 -4.73
CA VAL A 118 -1.03 3.99 -6.05
C VAL A 118 -2.29 4.29 -6.88
N ASN A 119 -3.48 4.16 -6.29
CA ASN A 119 -4.74 4.41 -7.01
C ASN A 119 -4.87 5.88 -7.47
N VAL A 120 -4.47 6.82 -6.62
CA VAL A 120 -4.47 8.25 -6.99
C VAL A 120 -3.45 8.54 -8.08
N LEU A 121 -2.23 8.01 -7.96
CA LEU A 121 -1.19 8.14 -8.98
C LEU A 121 -1.62 7.51 -10.30
N GLU A 122 -2.24 6.35 -10.29
CA GLU A 122 -2.73 5.68 -11.49
C GLU A 122 -3.76 6.54 -12.23
N GLY A 123 -4.64 7.20 -11.49
CA GLY A 123 -5.58 8.17 -12.08
C GLY A 123 -4.91 9.41 -12.67
N MET A 124 -3.88 9.94 -12.00
CA MET A 124 -3.19 11.16 -12.42
C MET A 124 -2.20 10.92 -13.57
N LEU A 125 -1.53 9.78 -13.58
CA LEU A 125 -0.49 9.45 -14.56
C LEU A 125 -1.05 8.81 -15.84
N ARG A 126 -2.35 8.89 -16.08
CA ARG A 126 -2.96 8.42 -17.34
C ARG A 126 -2.34 9.13 -18.55
N PRO A 127 -2.27 8.45 -19.70
CA PRO A 127 -1.66 9.02 -20.92
C PRO A 127 -2.24 10.37 -21.34
N GLU A 128 -3.52 10.61 -21.02
CA GLU A 128 -4.21 11.87 -21.31
C GLU A 128 -3.67 13.04 -20.47
N ASN A 129 -3.19 12.75 -19.26
CA ASN A 129 -2.66 13.74 -18.31
C ASN A 129 -1.14 13.89 -18.40
N LEU A 130 -0.46 12.88 -18.92
CA LEU A 130 0.99 12.79 -18.96
C LEU A 130 1.53 13.24 -20.30
N ASN A 131 2.13 14.43 -20.32
CA ASN A 131 2.82 14.90 -21.50
C ASN A 131 4.18 14.19 -21.65
N ALA A 132 4.54 13.74 -22.85
CA ALA A 132 5.85 13.14 -23.16
C ALA A 132 7.05 14.07 -22.87
N LYS A 133 6.82 15.35 -22.61
CA LYS A 133 7.82 16.35 -22.21
C LYS A 133 7.83 16.64 -20.70
N ALA A 134 6.99 15.94 -19.92
CA ALA A 134 6.95 16.15 -18.48
C ALA A 134 8.32 15.82 -17.88
N ASP A 135 8.84 16.74 -17.08
CA ASP A 135 10.09 16.57 -16.35
C ASP A 135 9.87 15.92 -14.98
N GLN A 136 10.94 15.68 -14.27
CA GLN A 136 10.88 15.09 -12.92
C GLN A 136 10.07 15.97 -11.95
N ALA A 137 10.08 17.29 -12.11
CA ALA A 137 9.34 18.20 -11.26
C ALA A 137 7.83 18.06 -11.43
N ALA A 138 7.35 17.80 -12.66
CA ALA A 138 5.95 17.50 -12.91
C ALA A 138 5.51 16.21 -12.24
N PHE A 139 6.33 15.14 -12.30
CA PHE A 139 6.07 13.89 -11.56
C PHE A 139 6.06 14.12 -10.06
N GLU A 140 6.98 14.92 -9.54
CA GLU A 140 7.03 15.25 -8.11
C GLU A 140 5.76 15.98 -7.67
N SER A 141 5.23 16.90 -8.46
CA SER A 141 3.98 17.61 -8.15
C SER A 141 2.78 16.66 -8.05
N TYR A 142 2.62 15.76 -9.02
CA TYR A 142 1.59 14.71 -8.96
C TYR A 142 1.78 13.78 -7.77
N PHE A 143 3.02 13.38 -7.52
CA PHE A 143 3.35 12.47 -6.43
C PHE A 143 3.03 13.10 -5.07
N VAL A 144 3.41 14.37 -4.87
CA VAL A 144 3.13 15.10 -3.63
C VAL A 144 1.64 15.26 -3.40
N LEU A 145 0.86 15.60 -4.43
CA LEU A 145 -0.60 15.67 -4.32
C LEU A 145 -1.19 14.31 -3.93
N ALA A 146 -0.74 13.24 -4.57
CA ALA A 146 -1.18 11.89 -4.24
C ALA A 146 -0.80 11.47 -2.80
N MET A 147 0.40 11.85 -2.32
CA MET A 147 0.85 11.63 -0.95
C MET A 147 -0.04 12.35 0.07
N VAL A 148 -0.33 13.64 -0.16
CA VAL A 148 -1.19 14.42 0.73
C VAL A 148 -2.59 13.81 0.83
N TRP A 149 -3.16 13.38 -0.28
CA TRP A 149 -4.45 12.68 -0.29
C TRP A 149 -4.40 11.33 0.40
N ALA A 150 -3.41 10.51 0.07
CA ALA A 150 -3.32 9.15 0.59
C ALA A 150 -3.09 9.11 2.11
N PHE A 151 -2.24 9.99 2.63
CA PHE A 151 -1.85 10.00 4.04
C PHE A 151 -2.68 10.99 4.87
N GLY A 152 -3.04 12.14 4.31
CA GLY A 152 -3.80 13.18 5.01
C GLY A 152 -5.31 13.01 4.98
N GLY A 153 -5.85 12.32 3.98
CA GLY A 153 -7.29 12.21 3.75
C GLY A 153 -8.07 11.53 4.89
N GLY A 154 -7.44 10.60 5.61
CA GLY A 154 -8.05 9.92 6.75
C GLY A 154 -7.91 10.63 8.10
N LEU A 155 -7.28 11.79 8.14
CA LEU A 155 -7.08 12.56 9.37
C LEU A 155 -8.32 13.39 9.72
N ALA A 156 -8.63 13.49 11.00
CA ALA A 156 -9.72 14.32 11.50
C ALA A 156 -9.34 14.99 12.82
N PRO A 157 -10.02 16.09 13.19
CA PRO A 157 -9.91 16.63 14.52
C PRO A 157 -10.35 15.60 15.57
N LYS A 158 -9.55 15.45 16.63
CA LYS A 158 -9.85 14.57 17.75
C LYS A 158 -9.25 15.15 19.03
N ASP A 159 -10.00 15.11 20.12
CA ASP A 159 -9.57 15.56 21.45
C ASP A 159 -9.00 17.00 21.46
N GLY A 160 -9.58 17.91 20.67
CA GLY A 160 -9.14 19.29 20.53
C GLY A 160 -7.94 19.52 19.61
N ILE A 161 -7.37 18.46 19.05
CA ILE A 161 -6.23 18.51 18.12
C ILE A 161 -6.73 18.39 16.68
N ASP A 162 -6.35 19.34 15.82
CA ASP A 162 -6.62 19.28 14.38
C ASP A 162 -5.44 18.62 13.65
N TYR A 163 -5.49 17.29 13.54
CA TYR A 163 -4.43 16.51 12.90
C TYR A 163 -4.20 16.86 11.42
N ARG A 164 -5.18 17.41 10.70
CA ARG A 164 -4.98 17.86 9.31
C ARG A 164 -4.07 19.08 9.26
N LYS A 165 -4.30 20.05 10.15
CA LYS A 165 -3.44 21.23 10.25
C LYS A 165 -2.04 20.89 10.72
N ASP A 166 -1.92 19.93 11.64
CA ASP A 166 -0.61 19.51 12.14
C ASP A 166 0.14 18.71 11.08
N PHE A 167 -0.56 17.90 10.27
CA PHE A 167 0.03 17.23 9.12
C PHE A 167 0.52 18.22 8.06
N ASP A 168 -0.26 19.26 7.73
CA ASP A 168 0.15 20.32 6.81
C ASP A 168 1.42 21.03 7.29
N LYS A 169 1.47 21.43 8.57
CA LYS A 169 2.66 22.04 9.18
C LYS A 169 3.87 21.11 9.13
N TRP A 170 3.67 19.83 9.50
CA TRP A 170 4.74 18.84 9.47
C TRP A 170 5.25 18.63 8.04
N TRP A 171 4.34 18.50 7.08
CA TRP A 171 4.67 18.31 5.67
C TRP A 171 5.50 19.47 5.12
N LYS A 172 5.02 20.69 5.28
CA LYS A 172 5.71 21.91 4.81
C LYS A 172 7.08 22.10 5.46
N ARG A 173 7.21 21.79 6.74
CA ARG A 173 8.50 21.85 7.45
C ARG A 173 9.48 20.78 6.98
N THR A 174 8.98 19.58 6.74
CA THR A 174 9.81 18.43 6.38
C THR A 174 10.26 18.48 4.93
N TRP A 175 9.42 19.01 4.05
CA TRP A 175 9.58 19.03 2.60
C TRP A 175 9.54 20.47 2.05
N SER A 176 10.22 21.40 2.71
CA SER A 176 10.21 22.84 2.41
C SER A 176 10.66 23.21 0.99
N ALA A 177 11.44 22.35 0.34
CA ALA A 177 11.90 22.56 -1.03
C ALA A 177 10.85 22.23 -2.11
N VAL A 178 9.75 21.57 -1.75
CA VAL A 178 8.69 21.21 -2.69
C VAL A 178 7.76 22.39 -2.88
N LYS A 179 7.69 22.90 -4.12
CA LYS A 179 6.70 23.91 -4.49
C LYS A 179 5.38 23.21 -4.81
N PHE A 180 4.35 23.54 -4.07
CA PHE A 180 3.01 23.10 -4.45
C PHE A 180 2.58 23.90 -5.70
N PRO A 181 1.94 23.27 -6.69
CA PRO A 181 1.28 24.01 -7.74
C PRO A 181 0.24 24.91 -7.12
N GLY A 182 0.28 26.22 -7.43
CA GLY A 182 -0.66 27.21 -6.96
C GLY A 182 -2.04 27.03 -7.59
#